data_8282aad46fed9711e7a25c053b7a9bcc
#
_entry.id   8282aad46fed9711e7a25c053b7a9bcc
#
_cell.length_a   1.000
_cell.length_b   1.000
_cell.length_c   1.000
_cell.angle_alpha   90.00
_cell.angle_beta   90.00
_cell.angle_gamma   90.00
#
_symmetry.space_group_name_H-M   'P 1'
#
loop_
_entity.id
_entity.type
_entity.pdbx_description
1 polymer ?
#
loop_
_entity_poly.entity_id
_entity_poly.type
_entity_poly.pdbx_seq_one_letter_code
_entity_poly.pdbx_strand_id
1 'polypeptide(L)'
;MLFSVSAAFALKVDKIVSISVKDDKGKTESRSYRLYVPDNVKDNAPLVVSLHGANGNQWANRPMTTEVADEEGFIVVYPQGKTVDFYLAGMNTTGWVSSGEVNADVEFIKAIIEDVKKNYSVDSKRIYCCGFSNGGMMTYALSNTCADIFAAFASISGFQMNEFHFRHTGARPVPFLHIHGKADDFVKYSLMPTIVDEMVARIGANPVPVKTTVPGKYTKSVYEATEGGFPYVYYEMDGMGHNDMTNNTPEGNSAKTMWAHFKQ
;
A
#
# COMPACT_ATOMS: atom_id res chain seq x y z
N MET A 1 -41.41 -25.38 7.87
CA MET A 1 -41.15 -23.94 8.10
C MET A 1 -39.80 -23.62 7.46
N LEU A 2 -39.84 -23.01 6.28
CA LEU A 2 -38.63 -22.49 5.64
C LEU A 2 -38.34 -21.10 6.25
N PHE A 3 -37.30 -20.99 7.05
CA PHE A 3 -36.76 -19.69 7.44
C PHE A 3 -36.03 -19.10 6.23
N SER A 4 -36.66 -18.13 5.57
CA SER A 4 -35.95 -17.27 4.63
C SER A 4 -34.98 -16.42 5.44
N VAL A 5 -33.70 -16.72 5.38
CA VAL A 5 -32.64 -15.81 5.84
C VAL A 5 -32.65 -14.67 4.82
N SER A 6 -33.28 -13.56 5.18
CA SER A 6 -33.11 -12.32 4.46
C SER A 6 -31.65 -11.93 4.60
N ALA A 7 -30.89 -12.00 3.52
CA ALA A 7 -29.57 -11.38 3.43
C ALA A 7 -29.82 -9.86 3.58
N ALA A 8 -29.54 -9.32 4.75
CA ALA A 8 -29.45 -7.89 4.92
C ALA A 8 -28.28 -7.41 4.03
N PHE A 9 -28.58 -6.74 2.93
CA PHE A 9 -27.57 -6.05 2.14
C PHE A 9 -26.90 -5.03 3.07
N ALA A 10 -25.58 -5.16 3.25
CA ALA A 10 -24.83 -4.16 3.96
C ALA A 10 -24.98 -2.83 3.20
N LEU A 11 -25.35 -1.75 3.90
CA LEU A 11 -25.39 -0.44 3.27
C LEU A 11 -23.97 0.03 2.99
N LYS A 12 -23.71 0.50 1.77
CA LYS A 12 -22.46 1.15 1.40
C LYS A 12 -22.10 2.24 2.43
N VAL A 13 -20.88 2.22 2.92
CA VAL A 13 -20.34 3.23 3.85
C VAL A 13 -19.24 4.00 3.17
N ASP A 14 -19.33 5.33 3.19
CA ASP A 14 -18.29 6.26 2.77
C ASP A 14 -18.29 7.45 3.72
N LYS A 15 -17.38 7.46 4.68
CA LYS A 15 -17.35 8.46 5.75
C LYS A 15 -15.94 8.72 6.29
N ILE A 16 -15.77 9.89 6.90
CA ILE A 16 -14.62 10.19 7.71
C ILE A 16 -14.82 9.64 9.12
N VAL A 17 -13.79 8.96 9.61
CA VAL A 17 -13.69 8.46 10.97
C VAL A 17 -12.54 9.18 11.65
N SER A 18 -12.74 9.62 12.89
CA SER A 18 -11.68 10.20 13.73
C SER A 18 -11.38 9.27 14.88
N ILE A 19 -10.09 9.03 15.12
CA ILE A 19 -9.59 8.21 16.22
C ILE A 19 -8.54 8.94 17.03
N SER A 20 -8.40 8.57 18.28
CA SER A 20 -7.37 9.09 19.18
C SER A 20 -6.13 8.20 19.12
N VAL A 21 -4.98 8.77 18.84
CA VAL A 21 -3.69 8.06 18.79
C VAL A 21 -2.64 8.80 19.62
N LYS A 22 -1.50 8.15 19.87
CA LYS A 22 -0.34 8.78 20.49
C LYS A 22 0.59 9.32 19.41
N ASP A 23 1.09 10.54 19.62
CA ASP A 23 2.21 11.06 18.83
C ASP A 23 3.56 10.50 19.33
N ASP A 24 4.65 10.89 18.66
CA ASP A 24 6.02 10.43 18.99
C ASP A 24 6.48 10.87 20.39
N LYS A 25 5.77 11.83 21.02
CA LYS A 25 6.01 12.30 22.39
C LYS A 25 5.06 11.65 23.42
N GLY A 26 4.21 10.70 22.97
CA GLY A 26 3.21 10.05 23.81
C GLY A 26 1.97 10.89 24.11
N LYS A 27 1.83 12.08 23.52
CA LYS A 27 0.65 12.93 23.66
C LYS A 27 -0.49 12.40 22.80
N THR A 28 -1.71 12.38 23.32
CA THR A 28 -2.89 12.00 22.58
C THR A 28 -3.26 13.10 21.58
N GLU A 29 -3.45 12.72 20.32
CA GLU A 29 -3.95 13.58 19.25
C GLU A 29 -5.09 12.90 18.50
N SER A 30 -5.94 13.70 17.84
CA SER A 30 -6.97 13.21 16.95
C SER A 30 -6.42 13.09 15.53
N ARG A 31 -6.56 11.90 14.93
CA ARG A 31 -6.24 11.62 13.52
C ARG A 31 -7.48 11.11 12.82
N SER A 32 -7.56 11.26 11.50
CA SER A 32 -8.72 10.82 10.73
C SER A 32 -8.34 9.96 9.54
N TYR A 33 -9.28 9.15 9.09
CA TYR A 33 -9.22 8.41 7.85
C TYR A 33 -10.59 8.35 7.18
N ARG A 34 -10.64 8.24 5.87
CA ARG A 34 -11.86 7.90 5.14
C ARG A 34 -12.02 6.39 5.14
N LEU A 35 -13.17 5.93 5.56
CA LEU A 35 -13.57 4.53 5.51
C LEU A 35 -14.54 4.33 4.36
N TYR A 36 -14.24 3.39 3.49
CA TYR A 36 -15.14 2.94 2.44
C TYR A 36 -15.43 1.44 2.58
N VAL A 37 -16.71 1.10 2.67
CA VAL A 37 -17.21 -0.28 2.74
C VAL A 37 -18.23 -0.45 1.62
N PRO A 38 -17.99 -1.32 0.62
CA PRO A 38 -18.94 -1.56 -0.45
C PRO A 38 -20.18 -2.30 0.06
N ASP A 39 -21.30 -2.21 -0.67
CA ASP A 39 -22.56 -2.87 -0.31
C ASP A 39 -22.54 -4.40 -0.50
N ASN A 40 -21.59 -4.91 -1.27
CA ASN A 40 -21.38 -6.33 -1.52
C ASN A 40 -20.33 -6.97 -0.58
N VAL A 41 -19.84 -6.23 0.44
CA VAL A 41 -18.88 -6.75 1.42
C VAL A 41 -19.45 -7.95 2.16
N LYS A 42 -18.63 -8.98 2.37
CA LYS A 42 -18.99 -10.22 3.09
C LYS A 42 -18.27 -10.28 4.44
N ASP A 43 -18.72 -11.20 5.29
CA ASP A 43 -17.99 -11.53 6.50
C ASP A 43 -16.56 -12.00 6.18
N ASN A 44 -15.63 -11.71 7.07
CA ASN A 44 -14.20 -11.92 6.86
C ASN A 44 -13.68 -11.22 5.59
N ALA A 45 -14.05 -9.95 5.42
CA ALA A 45 -13.64 -9.15 4.28
C ALA A 45 -12.12 -8.87 4.29
N PRO A 46 -11.49 -8.77 3.12
CA PRO A 46 -10.16 -8.17 3.03
C PRO A 46 -10.20 -6.68 3.40
N LEU A 47 -9.08 -6.18 3.94
CA LEU A 47 -8.87 -4.76 4.23
C LEU A 47 -7.67 -4.22 3.46
N VAL A 48 -7.83 -3.11 2.76
CA VAL A 48 -6.74 -2.41 2.09
C VAL A 48 -6.50 -1.05 2.73
N VAL A 49 -5.26 -0.78 3.13
CA VAL A 49 -4.80 0.55 3.53
C VAL A 49 -4.18 1.23 2.31
N SER A 50 -4.76 2.35 1.85
CA SER A 50 -4.33 3.08 0.66
C SER A 50 -3.77 4.45 1.04
N LEU A 51 -2.46 4.65 0.85
CA LEU A 51 -1.70 5.80 1.32
C LEU A 51 -1.47 6.82 0.19
N HIS A 52 -1.98 8.04 0.37
CA HIS A 52 -1.78 9.14 -0.58
C HIS A 52 -0.31 9.60 -0.65
N GLY A 53 0.08 10.23 -1.74
CA GLY A 53 1.38 10.88 -1.89
C GLY A 53 1.49 12.20 -1.13
N ALA A 54 2.67 12.83 -1.18
CA ALA A 54 2.86 14.18 -0.62
C ALA A 54 1.86 15.17 -1.22
N ASN A 55 1.38 16.11 -0.40
CA ASN A 55 0.32 17.07 -0.71
C ASN A 55 -1.06 16.42 -1.02
N GLY A 56 -1.20 15.12 -0.76
CA GLY A 56 -2.47 14.40 -0.87
C GLY A 56 -3.31 14.48 0.40
N ASN A 57 -4.46 13.81 0.36
CA ASN A 57 -5.36 13.69 1.50
C ASN A 57 -6.23 12.43 1.39
N GLN A 58 -7.03 12.17 2.41
CA GLN A 58 -7.91 10.99 2.52
C GLN A 58 -9.01 10.90 1.43
N TRP A 59 -9.25 11.94 0.64
CA TRP A 59 -10.23 11.94 -0.45
C TRP A 59 -9.62 11.56 -1.81
N ALA A 60 -8.32 11.32 -1.87
CA ALA A 60 -7.60 11.06 -3.13
C ALA A 60 -8.13 9.84 -3.92
N ASN A 61 -8.81 8.88 -3.27
CA ASN A 61 -9.32 7.64 -3.89
C ASN A 61 -8.24 6.87 -4.67
N ARG A 62 -6.99 6.92 -4.20
CA ARG A 62 -5.79 6.38 -4.87
C ARG A 62 -4.71 6.00 -3.85
N PRO A 63 -3.78 5.11 -4.21
CA PRO A 63 -3.71 4.37 -5.47
C PRO A 63 -4.72 3.20 -5.59
N MET A 64 -5.30 2.70 -4.49
CA MET A 64 -6.43 1.78 -4.54
C MET A 64 -7.71 2.59 -4.68
N THR A 65 -8.63 2.16 -5.55
CA THR A 65 -9.87 2.89 -5.83
C THR A 65 -11.11 2.21 -5.25
N THR A 66 -12.14 3.01 -4.97
CA THR A 66 -13.43 2.50 -4.48
C THR A 66 -14.14 1.64 -5.52
N GLU A 67 -13.91 1.90 -6.82
CA GLU A 67 -14.47 1.10 -7.91
C GLU A 67 -13.96 -0.34 -7.88
N VAL A 68 -12.66 -0.55 -7.59
CA VAL A 68 -12.11 -1.89 -7.41
C VAL A 68 -12.61 -2.53 -6.13
N ALA A 69 -12.83 -1.74 -5.06
CA ALA A 69 -13.45 -2.24 -3.84
C ALA A 69 -14.89 -2.70 -4.08
N ASP A 70 -15.69 -1.96 -4.87
CA ASP A 70 -17.04 -2.34 -5.28
C ASP A 70 -17.04 -3.63 -6.14
N GLU A 71 -16.09 -3.75 -7.07
CA GLU A 71 -15.99 -4.94 -7.93
C GLU A 71 -15.62 -6.20 -7.14
N GLU A 72 -14.75 -6.08 -6.14
CA GLU A 72 -14.07 -7.21 -5.48
C GLU A 72 -14.53 -7.47 -4.03
N GLY A 73 -15.31 -6.57 -3.43
CA GLY A 73 -15.94 -6.77 -2.12
C GLY A 73 -14.98 -6.66 -0.94
N PHE A 74 -14.01 -5.74 -0.97
CA PHE A 74 -13.10 -5.49 0.14
C PHE A 74 -13.32 -4.10 0.76
N ILE A 75 -12.95 -3.96 2.03
CA ILE A 75 -12.95 -2.67 2.73
C ILE A 75 -11.67 -1.91 2.36
N VAL A 76 -11.78 -0.62 2.09
CA VAL A 76 -10.59 0.23 1.91
C VAL A 76 -10.63 1.43 2.86
N VAL A 77 -9.47 1.75 3.42
CA VAL A 77 -9.26 2.94 4.24
C VAL A 77 -8.22 3.84 3.59
N TYR A 78 -8.48 5.13 3.66
CA TYR A 78 -7.60 6.19 3.18
C TYR A 78 -7.21 7.08 4.36
N PRO A 79 -6.09 6.79 5.03
CA PRO A 79 -5.65 7.59 6.17
C PRO A 79 -5.27 9.01 5.75
N GLN A 80 -5.44 9.98 6.66
CA GLN A 80 -5.00 11.36 6.49
C GLN A 80 -3.59 11.52 7.04
N GLY A 81 -2.64 11.83 6.17
CA GLY A 81 -1.27 12.20 6.57
C GLY A 81 -1.24 13.52 7.33
N LYS A 82 -0.17 13.76 8.07
CA LYS A 82 0.12 15.03 8.77
C LYS A 82 1.01 15.93 7.90
N THR A 83 1.21 17.17 8.35
CA THR A 83 2.26 18.01 7.81
C THR A 83 3.61 17.43 8.20
N VAL A 84 4.43 17.11 7.24
CA VAL A 84 5.80 16.61 7.39
C VAL A 84 6.75 17.46 6.58
N ASP A 85 8.01 17.51 7.01
CA ASP A 85 9.09 18.05 6.19
C ASP A 85 9.44 17.02 5.11
N PHE A 86 8.96 17.28 3.92
CA PHE A 86 9.20 16.39 2.77
C PHE A 86 10.39 16.94 1.96
N TYR A 87 11.58 16.54 2.35
CA TYR A 87 12.84 17.07 1.82
C TYR A 87 13.00 16.95 0.30
N LEU A 88 12.42 15.89 -0.33
CA LEU A 88 12.45 15.75 -1.80
C LEU A 88 11.72 16.87 -2.54
N ALA A 89 10.70 17.46 -1.91
CA ALA A 89 9.99 18.62 -2.43
C ALA A 89 10.52 19.95 -1.88
N GLY A 90 11.43 19.90 -0.91
CA GLY A 90 11.96 21.09 -0.24
C GLY A 90 10.92 21.92 0.50
N MET A 91 9.83 21.29 0.96
CA MET A 91 8.70 21.97 1.59
C MET A 91 8.02 21.12 2.65
N ASN A 92 7.40 21.80 3.62
CA ASN A 92 6.44 21.17 4.51
C ASN A 92 5.13 20.92 3.76
N THR A 93 4.65 19.69 3.78
CA THR A 93 3.43 19.31 3.10
C THR A 93 2.73 18.14 3.81
N THR A 94 1.48 17.90 3.48
CA THR A 94 0.77 16.70 3.95
C THR A 94 1.46 15.45 3.45
N GLY A 95 1.76 14.51 4.33
CA GLY A 95 2.49 13.29 3.98
C GLY A 95 2.71 12.37 5.16
N TRP A 96 3.73 11.52 5.05
CA TRP A 96 4.08 10.44 5.97
C TRP A 96 5.53 10.53 6.40
N VAL A 97 5.80 10.23 7.67
CA VAL A 97 7.15 9.97 8.17
C VAL A 97 7.53 8.55 7.77
N SER A 98 8.28 8.41 6.69
CA SER A 98 8.64 7.12 6.08
C SER A 98 10.07 6.68 6.42
N SER A 99 10.53 6.94 7.64
CA SER A 99 11.90 6.70 8.09
C SER A 99 12.25 5.21 8.33
N GLY A 100 11.35 4.26 8.13
CA GLY A 100 11.61 2.83 8.34
C GLY A 100 11.72 2.41 9.82
N GLU A 101 11.47 3.33 10.75
CA GLU A 101 11.36 3.07 12.18
C GLU A 101 9.90 3.16 12.64
N VAL A 102 9.60 2.57 13.79
CA VAL A 102 8.27 2.75 14.41
C VAL A 102 8.13 4.21 14.83
N ASN A 103 7.09 4.87 14.32
CA ASN A 103 6.79 6.26 14.56
C ASN A 103 5.27 6.46 14.69
N ALA A 104 4.83 7.69 14.93
CA ALA A 104 3.42 8.00 15.13
C ALA A 104 2.53 7.65 13.91
N ASP A 105 3.05 7.68 12.68
CA ASP A 105 2.29 7.28 11.50
C ASP A 105 2.13 5.75 11.43
N VAL A 106 3.15 4.98 11.81
CA VAL A 106 3.06 3.51 11.94
C VAL A 106 2.00 3.14 12.98
N GLU A 107 2.02 3.76 14.15
CA GLU A 107 1.04 3.52 15.21
C GLU A 107 -0.37 3.96 14.80
N PHE A 108 -0.49 5.04 14.04
CA PHE A 108 -1.77 5.47 13.47
C PHE A 108 -2.36 4.44 12.51
N ILE A 109 -1.56 3.88 11.60
CA ILE A 109 -2.02 2.82 10.68
C ILE A 109 -2.48 1.58 11.45
N LYS A 110 -1.73 1.16 12.47
CA LYS A 110 -2.13 0.05 13.34
C LYS A 110 -3.47 0.34 14.04
N ALA A 111 -3.64 1.55 14.57
CA ALA A 111 -4.86 1.97 15.25
C ALA A 111 -6.08 1.97 14.30
N ILE A 112 -5.92 2.38 13.04
CA ILE A 112 -6.98 2.29 12.02
C ILE A 112 -7.40 0.82 11.81
N ILE A 113 -6.45 -0.07 11.61
CA ILE A 113 -6.74 -1.50 11.40
C ILE A 113 -7.54 -2.07 12.57
N GLU A 114 -7.14 -1.77 13.79
CA GLU A 114 -7.85 -2.23 14.99
C GLU A 114 -9.24 -1.57 15.12
N ASP A 115 -9.40 -0.29 14.73
CA ASP A 115 -10.70 0.37 14.75
C ASP A 115 -11.67 -0.26 13.72
N VAL A 116 -11.18 -0.55 12.50
CA VAL A 116 -11.98 -1.22 11.48
C VAL A 116 -12.38 -2.64 11.93
N LYS A 117 -11.45 -3.41 12.49
CA LYS A 117 -11.71 -4.77 13.00
C LYS A 117 -12.73 -4.81 14.16
N LYS A 118 -12.86 -3.74 14.94
CA LYS A 118 -13.89 -3.63 15.99
C LYS A 118 -15.29 -3.47 15.42
N ASN A 119 -15.41 -2.85 14.24
CA ASN A 119 -16.69 -2.45 13.66
C ASN A 119 -17.10 -3.32 12.47
N TYR A 120 -16.18 -4.07 11.86
CA TYR A 120 -16.41 -4.88 10.67
C TYR A 120 -15.71 -6.24 10.78
N SER A 121 -16.30 -7.24 10.17
CA SER A 121 -15.72 -8.59 10.09
C SER A 121 -14.58 -8.61 9.07
N VAL A 122 -13.35 -8.38 9.52
CA VAL A 122 -12.13 -8.36 8.70
C VAL A 122 -11.35 -9.65 8.87
N ASP A 123 -10.89 -10.22 7.76
CA ASP A 123 -9.93 -11.32 7.78
C ASP A 123 -8.51 -10.81 8.10
N SER A 124 -8.02 -11.12 9.29
CA SER A 124 -6.67 -10.71 9.71
C SER A 124 -5.53 -11.29 8.86
N LYS A 125 -5.80 -12.27 8.01
CA LYS A 125 -4.83 -12.84 7.06
C LYS A 125 -4.89 -12.15 5.68
N ARG A 126 -5.83 -11.23 5.47
CA ARG A 126 -6.03 -10.51 4.21
C ARG A 126 -6.08 -9.00 4.44
N ILE A 127 -5.06 -8.50 5.13
CA ILE A 127 -4.82 -7.06 5.32
C ILE A 127 -3.66 -6.66 4.41
N TYR A 128 -3.86 -5.66 3.58
CA TYR A 128 -2.93 -5.23 2.54
C TYR A 128 -2.64 -3.74 2.66
N CYS A 129 -1.48 -3.32 2.18
CA CYS A 129 -1.13 -1.89 2.11
C CYS A 129 -0.61 -1.53 0.73
N CYS A 130 -1.05 -0.38 0.23
CA CYS A 130 -0.48 0.23 -0.96
C CYS A 130 -0.32 1.74 -0.78
N GLY A 131 0.56 2.33 -1.58
CA GLY A 131 0.80 3.77 -1.51
C GLY A 131 1.45 4.32 -2.77
N PHE A 132 1.29 5.63 -2.97
CA PHE A 132 1.90 6.39 -4.06
C PHE A 132 2.94 7.36 -3.53
N SER A 133 4.09 7.52 -4.23
CA SER A 133 5.12 8.51 -3.91
C SER A 133 5.55 8.43 -2.43
N ASN A 134 5.38 9.48 -1.64
CA ASN A 134 5.62 9.47 -0.20
C ASN A 134 4.77 8.39 0.53
N GLY A 135 3.53 8.13 0.12
CA GLY A 135 2.74 6.99 0.60
C GLY A 135 3.34 5.63 0.17
N GLY A 136 3.95 5.56 -1.01
CA GLY A 136 4.72 4.41 -1.46
C GLY A 136 5.99 4.20 -0.60
N MET A 137 6.68 5.27 -0.21
CA MET A 137 7.80 5.21 0.74
C MET A 137 7.33 4.72 2.12
N MET A 138 6.16 5.20 2.59
CA MET A 138 5.56 4.70 3.83
C MET A 138 5.18 3.23 3.73
N THR A 139 4.76 2.74 2.55
CA THR A 139 4.51 1.31 2.30
C THR A 139 5.78 0.47 2.52
N TYR A 140 6.93 0.95 2.06
CA TYR A 140 8.22 0.32 2.35
C TYR A 140 8.54 0.35 3.85
N ALA A 141 8.32 1.48 4.52
CA ALA A 141 8.53 1.60 5.97
C ALA A 141 7.65 0.61 6.76
N LEU A 142 6.36 0.49 6.41
CA LEU A 142 5.45 -0.48 7.01
C LEU A 142 5.89 -1.93 6.77
N SER A 143 6.43 -2.24 5.59
CA SER A 143 6.94 -3.58 5.31
C SER A 143 8.19 -3.94 6.14
N ASN A 144 8.89 -2.94 6.69
CA ASN A 144 10.03 -3.13 7.57
C ASN A 144 9.66 -3.20 9.06
N THR A 145 8.59 -2.50 9.46
CA THR A 145 8.26 -2.28 10.87
C THR A 145 7.09 -3.10 11.39
N CYS A 146 6.16 -3.49 10.52
CA CYS A 146 4.94 -4.22 10.91
C CYS A 146 4.43 -5.20 9.85
N ALA A 147 5.34 -5.88 9.15
CA ALA A 147 5.00 -6.91 8.16
C ALA A 147 4.21 -8.10 8.72
N ASP A 148 4.19 -8.29 10.03
CA ASP A 148 3.39 -9.30 10.73
C ASP A 148 1.87 -9.03 10.63
N ILE A 149 1.48 -7.78 10.42
CA ILE A 149 0.08 -7.36 10.28
C ILE A 149 -0.42 -7.55 8.84
N PHE A 150 0.47 -7.40 7.85
CA PHE A 150 0.08 -7.36 6.45
C PHE A 150 0.40 -8.64 5.70
N ALA A 151 -0.50 -9.02 4.79
CA ALA A 151 -0.32 -10.18 3.91
C ALA A 151 0.52 -9.85 2.67
N ALA A 152 0.41 -8.63 2.13
CA ALA A 152 1.20 -8.15 1.00
C ALA A 152 1.22 -6.62 0.93
N PHE A 153 2.20 -6.11 0.17
CA PHE A 153 2.39 -4.68 -0.06
C PHE A 153 2.47 -4.34 -1.55
N ALA A 154 2.09 -3.09 -1.90
CA ALA A 154 2.29 -2.55 -3.23
C ALA A 154 2.68 -1.06 -3.19
N SER A 155 3.73 -0.67 -3.91
CA SER A 155 4.19 0.71 -4.00
C SER A 155 4.15 1.20 -5.45
N ILE A 156 3.66 2.42 -5.67
CA ILE A 156 3.74 3.10 -6.96
C ILE A 156 4.62 4.33 -6.79
N SER A 157 5.65 4.46 -7.64
CA SER A 157 6.57 5.61 -7.66
C SER A 157 7.12 6.00 -6.28
N GLY A 158 7.18 5.05 -5.36
CA GLY A 158 7.85 5.18 -4.08
C GLY A 158 9.23 4.55 -4.13
N PHE A 159 9.93 4.57 -3.02
CA PHE A 159 11.18 3.83 -2.82
C PHE A 159 11.45 3.69 -1.32
N GLN A 160 12.34 2.78 -0.98
CA GLN A 160 12.80 2.70 0.39
C GLN A 160 13.68 3.90 0.69
N MET A 161 13.27 4.70 1.66
CA MET A 161 14.03 5.85 2.15
C MET A 161 15.20 5.32 2.98
N ASN A 162 16.39 5.56 2.48
CA ASN A 162 17.72 5.26 2.62
C ASN A 162 18.42 5.03 3.95
N GLU A 163 19.66 4.71 3.92
CA GLU A 163 20.82 4.67 4.86
C GLU A 163 20.59 4.26 6.32
N PHE A 164 19.46 4.54 6.92
CA PHE A 164 19.08 4.15 8.26
C PHE A 164 18.21 2.87 8.29
N HIS A 165 17.97 2.21 7.18
CA HIS A 165 16.64 1.72 6.89
C HIS A 165 16.55 0.25 6.64
N PHE A 166 17.66 -0.39 6.32
CA PHE A 166 17.77 -1.83 6.26
C PHE A 166 18.16 -2.45 7.60
N ARG A 167 17.98 -1.74 8.69
CA ARG A 167 17.93 -2.42 9.97
C ARG A 167 16.66 -3.26 9.96
N HIS A 168 16.82 -4.49 9.52
CA HIS A 168 15.82 -5.52 9.74
C HIS A 168 15.38 -5.45 11.20
N THR A 169 14.20 -4.95 11.43
CA THR A 169 13.57 -4.99 12.77
C THR A 169 13.08 -6.40 13.11
N GLY A 170 13.53 -7.43 12.37
CA GLY A 170 13.07 -8.79 12.50
C GLY A 170 11.70 -9.04 11.82
N ALA A 171 11.18 -8.07 11.08
CA ALA A 171 9.96 -8.24 10.34
C ALA A 171 10.10 -9.38 9.31
N ARG A 172 9.13 -10.29 9.29
CA ARG A 172 9.11 -11.38 8.31
C ARG A 172 9.04 -10.84 6.89
N PRO A 173 9.62 -11.53 5.90
CA PRO A 173 9.38 -11.18 4.50
C PRO A 173 7.89 -11.35 4.14
N VAL A 174 7.42 -10.57 3.17
CA VAL A 174 6.06 -10.63 2.62
C VAL A 174 6.08 -10.32 1.13
N PRO A 175 5.09 -10.77 0.34
CA PRO A 175 4.99 -10.44 -1.08
C PRO A 175 4.98 -8.92 -1.30
N PHE A 176 5.70 -8.46 -2.32
CA PHE A 176 5.79 -7.04 -2.62
C PHE A 176 5.69 -6.77 -4.13
N LEU A 177 4.82 -5.82 -4.51
CA LEU A 177 4.69 -5.29 -5.85
C LEU A 177 5.24 -3.87 -5.92
N HIS A 178 6.04 -3.55 -6.95
CA HIS A 178 6.45 -2.19 -7.25
C HIS A 178 6.05 -1.82 -8.69
N ILE A 179 5.46 -0.64 -8.87
CA ILE A 179 5.16 -0.05 -10.18
C ILE A 179 5.90 1.27 -10.28
N HIS A 180 6.70 1.47 -11.33
CA HIS A 180 7.47 2.69 -11.52
C HIS A 180 7.52 3.15 -12.97
N GLY A 181 7.40 4.45 -13.18
CA GLY A 181 7.49 5.05 -14.50
C GLY A 181 8.95 5.24 -14.95
N LYS A 182 9.29 4.82 -16.16
CA LYS A 182 10.64 5.04 -16.72
C LYS A 182 10.96 6.51 -16.98
N ALA A 183 9.93 7.36 -17.07
CA ALA A 183 10.08 8.82 -17.24
C ALA A 183 9.83 9.57 -15.91
N ASP A 184 9.91 8.90 -14.75
CA ASP A 184 9.78 9.54 -13.46
C ASP A 184 11.05 10.33 -13.12
N ASP A 185 10.95 11.67 -13.22
CA ASP A 185 12.05 12.60 -12.92
C ASP A 185 12.01 13.10 -11.46
N PHE A 186 10.91 12.89 -10.75
CA PHE A 186 10.77 13.31 -9.36
C PHE A 186 11.32 12.25 -8.38
N VAL A 187 10.80 11.03 -8.44
CA VAL A 187 11.44 9.86 -7.84
C VAL A 187 12.18 9.14 -8.97
N LYS A 188 13.44 9.49 -9.14
CA LYS A 188 14.21 9.12 -10.32
C LYS A 188 14.23 7.62 -10.57
N TYR A 189 13.79 7.22 -11.76
CA TYR A 189 13.83 5.82 -12.20
C TYR A 189 15.22 5.17 -12.05
N SER A 190 16.30 5.96 -12.18
CA SER A 190 17.69 5.49 -12.00
C SER A 190 18.00 4.93 -10.60
N LEU A 191 17.15 5.18 -9.61
CA LEU A 191 17.29 4.59 -8.27
C LEU A 191 16.77 3.14 -8.21
N MET A 192 15.91 2.76 -9.16
CA MET A 192 15.16 1.49 -9.07
C MET A 192 16.03 0.23 -9.10
N PRO A 193 17.11 0.13 -9.90
CA PRO A 193 17.93 -1.08 -9.88
C PRO A 193 18.41 -1.43 -8.46
N THR A 194 18.97 -0.48 -7.73
CA THR A 194 19.43 -0.68 -6.35
C THR A 194 18.28 -1.09 -5.41
N ILE A 195 17.14 -0.38 -5.49
CA ILE A 195 15.97 -0.67 -4.64
C ILE A 195 15.42 -2.07 -4.92
N VAL A 196 15.36 -2.48 -6.18
CA VAL A 196 14.90 -3.80 -6.59
C VAL A 196 15.82 -4.88 -6.03
N ASP A 197 17.13 -4.75 -6.23
CA ASP A 197 18.12 -5.71 -5.75
C ASP A 197 18.05 -5.90 -4.23
N GLU A 198 17.95 -4.80 -3.50
CA GLU A 198 17.81 -4.80 -2.04
C GLU A 198 16.51 -5.47 -1.58
N MET A 199 15.39 -5.18 -2.24
CA MET A 199 14.11 -5.79 -1.90
C MET A 199 14.07 -7.28 -2.23
N VAL A 200 14.59 -7.69 -3.37
CA VAL A 200 14.71 -9.09 -3.79
C VAL A 200 15.52 -9.88 -2.76
N ALA A 201 16.67 -9.35 -2.33
CA ALA A 201 17.48 -9.97 -1.30
C ALA A 201 16.75 -10.07 0.05
N ARG A 202 16.07 -8.99 0.46
CA ARG A 202 15.37 -8.91 1.75
C ARG A 202 14.22 -9.90 1.88
N ILE A 203 13.42 -10.06 0.83
CA ILE A 203 12.24 -10.93 0.89
C ILE A 203 12.54 -12.39 0.50
N GLY A 204 13.79 -12.70 0.18
CA GLY A 204 14.20 -14.05 -0.20
C GLY A 204 13.67 -14.47 -1.56
N ALA A 205 13.71 -13.57 -2.55
CA ALA A 205 13.36 -13.89 -3.92
C ALA A 205 14.59 -14.25 -4.75
N ASN A 206 14.38 -14.99 -5.83
CA ASN A 206 15.43 -15.34 -6.79
C ASN A 206 15.94 -14.04 -7.48
N PRO A 207 17.23 -13.73 -7.49
CA PRO A 207 17.75 -12.52 -8.12
C PRO A 207 17.63 -12.50 -9.65
N VAL A 208 17.28 -13.61 -10.28
CA VAL A 208 17.09 -13.70 -11.73
C VAL A 208 15.58 -13.70 -12.03
N PRO A 209 15.01 -12.59 -12.56
CA PRO A 209 13.58 -12.51 -12.80
C PRO A 209 13.14 -13.22 -14.09
N VAL A 210 11.91 -13.68 -14.09
CA VAL A 210 11.18 -13.96 -15.32
C VAL A 210 10.59 -12.65 -15.85
N LYS A 211 10.96 -12.26 -17.08
CA LYS A 211 10.56 -10.98 -17.68
C LYS A 211 9.50 -11.17 -18.77
N THR A 212 8.53 -10.28 -18.79
CA THR A 212 7.54 -10.11 -19.86
C THR A 212 7.53 -8.65 -20.28
N THR A 213 7.77 -8.38 -21.56
CA THR A 213 7.76 -7.02 -22.11
C THR A 213 6.63 -6.85 -23.10
N VAL A 214 5.84 -5.79 -22.93
CA VAL A 214 4.86 -5.30 -23.89
C VAL A 214 5.34 -3.94 -24.36
N PRO A 215 5.90 -3.86 -25.59
CA PRO A 215 6.53 -2.63 -26.10
C PRO A 215 5.57 -1.42 -26.04
N GLY A 216 6.09 -0.28 -25.59
CA GLY A 216 5.31 0.95 -25.44
C GLY A 216 4.32 0.96 -24.25
N LYS A 217 4.31 -0.09 -23.45
CA LYS A 217 3.47 -0.20 -22.24
C LYS A 217 4.29 -0.46 -21.00
N TYR A 218 4.91 -1.64 -20.88
CA TYR A 218 5.64 -2.01 -19.67
C TYR A 218 6.63 -3.16 -19.90
N THR A 219 7.57 -3.28 -18.96
CA THR A 219 8.30 -4.51 -18.67
C THR A 219 7.91 -4.99 -17.26
N LYS A 220 7.38 -6.20 -17.16
CA LYS A 220 7.10 -6.89 -15.89
C LYS A 220 8.24 -7.83 -15.59
N SER A 221 8.85 -7.72 -14.41
CA SER A 221 9.84 -8.64 -13.86
C SER A 221 9.24 -9.35 -12.65
N VAL A 222 9.22 -10.69 -12.68
CA VAL A 222 8.78 -11.51 -11.54
C VAL A 222 10.01 -12.20 -10.98
N TYR A 223 10.37 -11.84 -9.77
CA TYR A 223 11.41 -12.47 -8.97
C TYR A 223 10.73 -13.51 -8.09
N GLU A 224 10.82 -14.77 -8.50
CA GLU A 224 10.13 -15.86 -7.82
C GLU A 224 10.67 -16.09 -6.40
N ALA A 225 9.80 -16.57 -5.50
CA ALA A 225 10.20 -16.90 -4.14
C ALA A 225 11.25 -18.02 -4.13
N THR A 226 12.26 -17.90 -3.27
CA THR A 226 13.09 -19.04 -2.86
C THR A 226 12.49 -19.72 -1.63
N GLU A 227 13.09 -20.81 -1.14
CA GLU A 227 12.59 -21.50 0.05
C GLU A 227 12.52 -20.54 1.26
N GLY A 228 11.33 -20.41 1.83
CA GLY A 228 11.04 -19.50 2.96
C GLY A 228 10.92 -18.01 2.59
N GLY A 229 11.11 -17.66 1.32
CA GLY A 229 10.95 -16.31 0.79
C GLY A 229 9.57 -16.03 0.19
N PHE A 230 9.43 -14.86 -0.41
CA PHE A 230 8.23 -14.41 -1.10
C PHE A 230 8.57 -13.78 -2.46
N PRO A 231 7.63 -13.72 -3.41
CA PRO A 231 7.87 -13.12 -4.70
C PRO A 231 7.97 -11.59 -4.61
N TYR A 232 8.82 -11.00 -5.45
CA TYR A 232 8.84 -9.58 -5.74
C TYR A 232 8.43 -9.36 -7.19
N VAL A 233 7.44 -8.49 -7.41
CA VAL A 233 6.94 -8.17 -8.75
C VAL A 233 7.25 -6.71 -9.06
N TYR A 234 7.92 -6.45 -10.18
CA TYR A 234 8.29 -5.11 -10.59
C TYR A 234 7.76 -4.80 -12.00
N TYR A 235 7.02 -3.69 -12.09
CA TYR A 235 6.57 -3.12 -13.37
C TYR A 235 7.32 -1.82 -13.68
N GLU A 236 8.02 -1.81 -14.80
CA GLU A 236 8.67 -0.66 -15.40
C GLU A 236 7.76 -0.12 -16.49
N MET A 237 7.10 1.03 -16.25
CA MET A 237 6.08 1.57 -17.14
C MET A 237 6.68 2.49 -18.18
N ASP A 238 6.54 2.15 -19.47
CA ASP A 238 7.07 2.95 -20.58
C ASP A 238 6.35 4.31 -20.67
N GLY A 239 7.11 5.42 -20.72
CA GLY A 239 6.59 6.78 -20.85
C GLY A 239 5.83 7.32 -19.63
N MET A 240 5.64 6.55 -18.57
CA MET A 240 5.01 7.02 -17.35
C MET A 240 5.99 7.88 -16.55
N GLY A 241 5.58 9.11 -16.22
CA GLY A 241 6.25 9.99 -15.27
C GLY A 241 5.87 9.68 -13.81
N HIS A 242 6.01 10.69 -12.93
CA HIS A 242 5.60 10.57 -11.53
C HIS A 242 4.06 10.56 -11.41
N ASN A 243 3.45 9.38 -11.42
CA ASN A 243 2.00 9.20 -11.45
C ASN A 243 1.56 8.02 -10.57
N ASP A 244 0.37 8.14 -9.98
CA ASP A 244 -0.27 7.14 -9.13
C ASP A 244 -1.21 6.19 -9.90
N MET A 245 -1.46 6.46 -11.17
CA MET A 245 -2.38 5.67 -12.00
C MET A 245 -1.78 5.39 -13.38
N THR A 246 -1.95 4.18 -13.84
CA THR A 246 -1.69 3.78 -15.22
C THR A 246 -2.75 2.79 -15.68
N ASN A 247 -3.16 2.90 -16.95
CA ASN A 247 -4.09 1.98 -17.61
C ASN A 247 -3.35 0.97 -18.51
N ASN A 248 -2.03 0.95 -18.46
CA ASN A 248 -1.20 0.13 -19.34
C ASN A 248 -0.74 -1.20 -18.70
N THR A 249 -1.45 -1.70 -17.70
CA THR A 249 -1.17 -3.00 -17.07
C THR A 249 -2.06 -4.11 -17.65
N PRO A 250 -1.69 -5.40 -17.50
CA PRO A 250 -2.50 -6.53 -17.98
C PRO A 250 -3.91 -6.56 -17.41
N GLU A 251 -4.05 -6.17 -16.14
CA GLU A 251 -5.30 -6.16 -15.41
C GLU A 251 -6.19 -4.95 -15.75
N GLY A 252 -5.69 -4.02 -16.59
CA GLY A 252 -6.39 -2.84 -17.08
C GLY A 252 -5.99 -1.54 -16.41
N ASN A 253 -5.63 -1.55 -15.12
CA ASN A 253 -5.09 -0.38 -14.42
C ASN A 253 -4.26 -0.78 -13.18
N SER A 254 -3.53 0.19 -12.61
CA SER A 254 -2.66 -0.05 -11.46
C SER A 254 -3.41 -0.56 -10.23
N ALA A 255 -4.63 -0.09 -9.95
CA ALA A 255 -5.41 -0.55 -8.80
C ALA A 255 -5.82 -2.04 -8.95
N LYS A 256 -6.28 -2.45 -10.13
CA LYS A 256 -6.57 -3.85 -10.44
C LYS A 256 -5.33 -4.73 -10.39
N THR A 257 -4.19 -4.21 -10.83
CA THR A 257 -2.90 -4.91 -10.76
C THR A 257 -2.45 -5.15 -9.32
N MET A 258 -2.56 -4.13 -8.47
CA MET A 258 -2.28 -4.28 -7.04
C MET A 258 -3.23 -5.29 -6.39
N TRP A 259 -4.51 -5.23 -6.71
CA TRP A 259 -5.47 -6.19 -6.18
C TRP A 259 -5.21 -7.62 -6.66
N ALA A 260 -4.86 -7.81 -7.93
CA ALA A 260 -4.46 -9.12 -8.46
C ALA A 260 -3.22 -9.69 -7.74
N HIS A 261 -2.26 -8.82 -7.38
CA HIS A 261 -1.10 -9.21 -6.57
C HIS A 261 -1.52 -9.59 -5.13
N PHE A 262 -2.44 -8.86 -4.52
CA PHE A 262 -2.89 -9.11 -3.14
C PHE A 262 -3.65 -10.45 -2.99
N LYS A 263 -4.28 -10.93 -4.04
CA LYS A 263 -5.05 -12.20 -4.04
C LYS A 263 -4.20 -13.47 -4.21
N GLN A 264 -2.90 -13.35 -4.45
CA GLN A 264 -1.98 -14.50 -4.67
C GLN A 264 -1.52 -15.14 -3.33
#